data_048b66b6538700e272d8bc401aa2086f
#
_entry.id   048b66b6538700e272d8bc401aa2086f
#
_cell.length_a   1.000
_cell.length_b   1.000
_cell.length_c   1.000
_cell.angle_alpha   90.00
_cell.angle_beta   90.00
_cell.angle_gamma   90.00
#
_symmetry.space_group_name_H-M   'P 1'
#
loop_
_entity.id
_entity.type
_entity.pdbx_description
1 polymer ?
#
loop_
_entity_poly.entity_id
_entity_poly.type
_entity_poly.pdbx_seq_one_letter_code
_entity_poly.pdbx_strand_id
1 'polypeptide(L)'
;MRLRITVTIITAVIIGLLPGLTSTATGLTVGDVVSQVSQTTYRDYLDNTLYTHLGDNRGFGPQHDLARDNIYSQFNGFGLDTSLQPFSYSGSTYSNVVGVHTGTTRPQDVYILGAHFDSVSNPGADDNASGTSGVLEAARVLSQYSFEATLIFIAFDREEQGLFGSKAYAQAHSTDNILGMISLDMIAYNPNGSNQARIYGRDTSASIKGELAEAISLYGSGISSVDSGTLNASDHAPFEDLSFPACLLIEYNVWNNPYYHKSNDSVDTPDYIDYAFATNMVSSTVGFLADNAVLIPEPATFLLL
;
A
#
# COMPACT_ATOMS: atom_id res chain seq x y z
N MET A 1 -83.88 -50.47 3.18
CA MET A 1 -82.60 -50.51 3.87
C MET A 1 -81.56 -49.97 2.89
N ARG A 2 -81.16 -48.70 2.99
CA ARG A 2 -80.18 -48.06 2.08
C ARG A 2 -78.85 -48.02 2.77
N LEU A 3 -77.88 -48.71 2.19
CA LEU A 3 -76.50 -48.77 2.67
C LEU A 3 -75.77 -47.48 2.24
N ARG A 4 -75.26 -46.73 3.18
CA ARG A 4 -74.42 -45.57 2.96
C ARG A 4 -72.93 -46.02 2.99
N ILE A 5 -72.24 -45.93 1.88
CA ILE A 5 -70.80 -46.14 1.84
C ILE A 5 -70.09 -44.79 2.07
N THR A 6 -69.35 -44.68 3.18
CA THR A 6 -68.55 -43.52 3.46
C THR A 6 -67.14 -43.77 2.89
N VAL A 7 -66.73 -42.95 1.92
CA VAL A 7 -65.38 -42.98 1.33
C VAL A 7 -64.52 -41.99 2.13
N THR A 8 -63.53 -42.50 2.83
CA THR A 8 -62.52 -41.65 3.50
C THR A 8 -61.34 -41.41 2.55
N ILE A 9 -61.15 -40.16 2.14
CA ILE A 9 -59.97 -39.75 1.31
C ILE A 9 -58.84 -39.43 2.30
N ILE A 10 -57.77 -40.22 2.26
CA ILE A 10 -56.51 -39.95 2.94
C ILE A 10 -55.65 -39.11 2.01
N THR A 11 -55.47 -37.81 2.33
CA THR A 11 -54.53 -36.94 1.64
C THR A 11 -53.15 -37.14 2.24
N ALA A 12 -52.27 -37.81 1.53
CA ALA A 12 -50.86 -37.90 1.90
C ALA A 12 -50.14 -36.58 1.57
N VAL A 13 -49.71 -35.85 2.60
CA VAL A 13 -48.83 -34.68 2.44
C VAL A 13 -47.38 -35.18 2.28
N ILE A 14 -46.86 -35.14 1.09
CA ILE A 14 -45.44 -35.36 0.84
C ILE A 14 -44.70 -34.10 1.19
N ILE A 15 -44.05 -34.07 2.36
CA ILE A 15 -43.05 -33.03 2.70
C ILE A 15 -41.78 -33.36 1.98
N GLY A 16 -41.56 -32.70 0.83
CA GLY A 16 -40.28 -32.75 0.11
C GLY A 16 -39.20 -32.03 0.95
N LEU A 17 -38.24 -32.77 1.51
CA LEU A 17 -37.00 -32.19 2.02
C LEU A 17 -36.23 -31.65 0.81
N LEU A 18 -36.19 -30.32 0.65
CA LEU A 18 -35.20 -29.67 -0.19
C LEU A 18 -33.82 -29.84 0.49
N PRO A 19 -32.80 -30.32 -0.21
CA PRO A 19 -31.44 -30.30 0.33
C PRO A 19 -31.06 -28.85 0.58
N GLY A 20 -30.86 -28.49 1.86
CA GLY A 20 -30.35 -27.18 2.23
C GLY A 20 -29.00 -26.95 1.57
N LEU A 21 -28.92 -25.98 0.68
CA LEU A 21 -27.67 -25.40 0.25
C LEU A 21 -27.06 -24.71 1.48
N THR A 22 -26.14 -25.42 2.15
CA THR A 22 -25.25 -24.80 3.14
C THR A 22 -24.26 -23.97 2.36
N SER A 23 -24.57 -22.71 2.13
CA SER A 23 -23.56 -21.72 1.77
C SER A 23 -22.65 -21.58 3.00
N THR A 24 -21.48 -22.17 2.96
CA THR A 24 -20.42 -21.79 3.88
C THR A 24 -20.02 -20.37 3.50
N ALA A 25 -20.41 -19.38 4.31
CA ALA A 25 -19.83 -18.06 4.21
C ALA A 25 -18.34 -18.23 4.49
N THR A 26 -17.53 -18.18 3.43
CA THR A 26 -16.07 -18.08 3.58
C THR A 26 -15.83 -16.71 4.22
N GLY A 27 -15.20 -16.69 5.41
CA GLY A 27 -14.82 -15.44 6.07
C GLY A 27 -13.91 -14.62 5.16
N LEU A 28 -13.90 -13.30 5.33
CA LEU A 28 -13.01 -12.37 4.65
C LEU A 28 -11.54 -12.82 4.80
N THR A 29 -10.83 -12.92 3.69
CA THR A 29 -9.42 -13.32 3.63
C THR A 29 -8.54 -12.16 3.19
N VAL A 30 -7.24 -12.23 3.45
CA VAL A 30 -6.27 -11.24 2.93
C VAL A 30 -6.29 -11.22 1.40
N GLY A 31 -6.48 -12.37 0.75
CA GLY A 31 -6.65 -12.43 -0.70
C GLY A 31 -7.82 -11.60 -1.23
N ASP A 32 -8.94 -11.56 -0.49
CA ASP A 32 -10.10 -10.71 -0.84
C ASP A 32 -9.74 -9.23 -0.74
N VAL A 33 -8.97 -8.82 0.27
CA VAL A 33 -8.47 -7.44 0.44
C VAL A 33 -7.53 -7.08 -0.71
N VAL A 34 -6.55 -7.91 -1.00
CA VAL A 34 -5.58 -7.70 -2.09
C VAL A 34 -6.28 -7.59 -3.45
N SER A 35 -7.37 -8.33 -3.67
CA SER A 35 -8.15 -8.27 -4.91
C SER A 35 -8.80 -6.90 -5.19
N GLN A 36 -8.85 -6.01 -4.19
CA GLN A 36 -9.36 -4.64 -4.33
C GLN A 36 -8.31 -3.65 -4.83
N VAL A 37 -7.04 -4.05 -4.96
CA VAL A 37 -6.00 -3.23 -5.58
C VAL A 37 -6.32 -3.04 -7.06
N SER A 38 -6.37 -1.79 -7.51
CA SER A 38 -6.83 -1.40 -8.84
C SER A 38 -5.74 -0.69 -9.63
N GLN A 39 -5.32 -1.30 -10.73
CA GLN A 39 -4.38 -0.65 -11.66
C GLN A 39 -4.93 0.67 -12.22
N THR A 40 -6.23 0.76 -12.45
CA THR A 40 -6.86 1.99 -12.96
C THR A 40 -6.74 3.12 -11.95
N THR A 41 -6.98 2.83 -10.67
CA THR A 41 -6.90 3.84 -9.59
C THR A 41 -5.45 4.23 -9.31
N TYR A 42 -4.54 3.25 -9.24
CA TYR A 42 -3.11 3.50 -9.13
C TYR A 42 -2.60 4.42 -10.25
N ARG A 43 -3.01 4.12 -11.49
CA ARG A 43 -2.66 4.93 -12.65
C ARG A 43 -3.21 6.36 -12.54
N ASP A 44 -4.44 6.54 -12.08
CA ASP A 44 -5.02 7.87 -11.91
C ASP A 44 -4.26 8.71 -10.87
N TYR A 45 -3.78 8.09 -9.79
CA TYR A 45 -2.89 8.77 -8.84
C TYR A 45 -1.59 9.20 -9.51
N LEU A 46 -0.95 8.30 -10.23
CA LEU A 46 0.33 8.57 -10.87
C LEU A 46 0.20 9.65 -11.98
N ASP A 47 -0.74 9.48 -12.89
CA ASP A 47 -0.87 10.34 -14.07
C ASP A 47 -1.50 11.70 -13.74
N ASN A 48 -2.46 11.77 -12.81
CA ASN A 48 -3.31 12.95 -12.64
C ASN A 48 -3.19 13.64 -11.27
N THR A 49 -2.83 12.89 -10.21
CA THR A 49 -2.81 13.45 -8.85
C THR A 49 -1.46 14.08 -8.50
N LEU A 50 -0.36 13.54 -9.04
CA LEU A 50 1.00 13.82 -8.56
C LEU A 50 1.88 14.66 -9.50
N TYR A 51 1.35 15.24 -10.57
CA TYR A 51 2.13 16.09 -11.49
C TYR A 51 3.35 15.38 -12.08
N THR A 52 3.13 14.42 -12.97
CA THR A 52 4.16 13.54 -13.54
C THR A 52 4.32 13.65 -15.05
N HIS A 53 3.68 14.65 -15.67
CA HIS A 53 3.79 14.91 -17.11
C HIS A 53 5.07 15.66 -17.46
N LEU A 54 5.48 15.62 -18.72
CA LEU A 54 6.65 16.35 -19.19
C LEU A 54 6.54 17.85 -18.89
N GLY A 55 7.54 18.38 -18.18
CA GLY A 55 7.58 19.76 -17.74
C GLY A 55 7.06 20.00 -16.32
N ASP A 56 6.43 19.01 -15.70
CA ASP A 56 6.07 19.07 -14.28
C ASP A 56 7.32 18.99 -13.38
N ASN A 57 7.13 19.45 -12.12
CA ASN A 57 8.23 19.49 -11.15
C ASN A 57 7.68 19.46 -9.72
N ARG A 58 7.95 18.38 -8.98
CA ARG A 58 7.62 18.25 -7.57
C ARG A 58 8.81 18.52 -6.62
N GLY A 59 9.93 18.99 -7.15
CA GLY A 59 11.10 19.31 -6.33
C GLY A 59 10.83 20.50 -5.40
N PHE A 60 10.35 21.60 -5.95
CA PHE A 60 10.05 22.83 -5.22
C PHE A 60 8.94 23.62 -5.91
N GLY A 61 8.28 24.49 -5.13
CA GLY A 61 7.33 25.44 -5.66
C GLY A 61 5.88 24.95 -5.72
N PRO A 62 5.02 25.60 -6.52
CA PRO A 62 3.56 25.39 -6.41
C PRO A 62 3.09 23.95 -6.69
N GLN A 63 3.71 23.24 -7.63
CA GLN A 63 3.30 21.84 -7.92
C GLN A 63 3.68 20.89 -6.80
N HIS A 64 4.82 21.10 -6.14
CA HIS A 64 5.19 20.38 -4.92
C HIS A 64 4.13 20.57 -3.82
N ASP A 65 3.73 21.81 -3.56
CA ASP A 65 2.72 22.12 -2.55
C ASP A 65 1.35 21.53 -2.91
N LEU A 66 0.97 21.58 -4.18
CA LEU A 66 -0.27 20.98 -4.67
C LEU A 66 -0.25 19.46 -4.59
N ALA A 67 0.87 18.81 -4.88
CA ALA A 67 1.02 17.35 -4.71
C ALA A 67 0.82 16.95 -3.24
N ARG A 68 1.46 17.65 -2.30
CA ARG A 68 1.24 17.47 -0.86
C ARG A 68 -0.24 17.59 -0.49
N ASP A 69 -0.89 18.66 -0.95
CA ASP A 69 -2.28 18.96 -0.61
C ASP A 69 -3.26 17.96 -1.26
N ASN A 70 -2.94 17.44 -2.45
CA ASN A 70 -3.68 16.37 -3.10
C ASN A 70 -3.57 15.07 -2.30
N ILE A 71 -2.35 14.68 -1.87
CA ILE A 71 -2.14 13.48 -1.03
C ILE A 71 -2.92 13.60 0.28
N TYR A 72 -2.85 14.76 0.94
CA TYR A 72 -3.62 15.03 2.14
C TYR A 72 -5.12 14.84 1.92
N SER A 73 -5.62 15.37 0.81
CA SER A 73 -7.04 15.27 0.44
C SER A 73 -7.45 13.82 0.18
N GLN A 74 -6.60 13.01 -0.45
CA GLN A 74 -6.84 11.59 -0.68
C GLN A 74 -6.91 10.82 0.65
N PHE A 75 -5.91 10.95 1.52
CA PHE A 75 -5.90 10.29 2.82
C PHE A 75 -7.12 10.64 3.66
N ASN A 76 -7.47 11.94 3.72
CA ASN A 76 -8.67 12.40 4.40
C ASN A 76 -9.96 11.83 3.78
N GLY A 77 -10.01 11.75 2.45
CA GLY A 77 -11.12 11.15 1.70
C GLY A 77 -11.31 9.65 1.95
N PHE A 78 -10.25 8.93 2.31
CA PHE A 78 -10.31 7.53 2.71
C PHE A 78 -10.76 7.33 4.17
N GLY A 79 -10.96 8.42 4.93
CA GLY A 79 -11.36 8.37 6.33
C GLY A 79 -10.21 8.10 7.30
N LEU A 80 -8.97 8.29 6.88
CA LEU A 80 -7.80 8.22 7.76
C LEU A 80 -7.74 9.47 8.67
N ASP A 81 -7.18 9.31 9.88
CA ASP A 81 -6.77 10.45 10.70
C ASP A 81 -5.54 11.09 10.05
N THR A 82 -5.79 12.19 9.33
CA THR A 82 -4.81 12.77 8.40
C THR A 82 -4.20 14.05 8.96
N SER A 83 -2.88 14.14 8.93
CA SER A 83 -2.14 15.29 9.44
C SER A 83 -0.95 15.67 8.54
N LEU A 84 -0.51 16.92 8.68
CA LEU A 84 0.78 17.38 8.16
C LEU A 84 1.77 17.39 9.32
N GLN A 85 2.87 16.63 9.19
CA GLN A 85 3.95 16.64 10.17
C GLN A 85 5.05 17.59 9.72
N PRO A 86 5.19 18.78 10.33
CA PRO A 86 6.15 19.78 9.90
C PRO A 86 7.57 19.44 10.34
N PHE A 87 8.53 19.83 9.50
CA PHE A 87 9.97 19.82 9.82
C PHE A 87 10.68 20.97 9.12
N SER A 88 11.92 21.26 9.53
CA SER A 88 12.71 22.34 8.96
C SER A 88 13.76 21.83 8.01
N TYR A 89 13.84 22.42 6.83
CA TYR A 89 14.93 22.25 5.88
C TYR A 89 15.36 23.60 5.29
N SER A 90 16.64 23.92 5.34
CA SER A 90 17.24 25.13 4.76
C SER A 90 16.56 26.45 5.16
N GLY A 91 16.05 26.54 6.41
CA GLY A 91 15.37 27.71 6.94
C GLY A 91 13.88 27.85 6.57
N SER A 92 13.34 26.89 5.83
CA SER A 92 11.91 26.79 5.48
C SER A 92 11.27 25.60 6.19
N THR A 93 9.94 25.65 6.31
CA THR A 93 9.13 24.55 6.86
C THR A 93 8.56 23.72 5.71
N TYR A 94 8.76 22.41 5.78
CA TYR A 94 8.19 21.40 4.91
C TYR A 94 7.37 20.43 5.74
N SER A 95 6.62 19.53 5.11
CA SER A 95 5.76 18.63 5.86
C SER A 95 5.60 17.28 5.16
N ASN A 96 5.78 16.22 5.91
CA ASN A 96 5.25 14.90 5.54
C ASN A 96 3.72 14.92 5.58
N VAL A 97 3.08 14.11 4.74
CA VAL A 97 1.64 13.83 4.85
C VAL A 97 1.47 12.48 5.51
N VAL A 98 0.75 12.44 6.62
CA VAL A 98 0.56 11.24 7.43
C VAL A 98 -0.91 10.89 7.51
N GLY A 99 -1.27 9.66 7.16
CA GLY A 99 -2.61 9.10 7.31
C GLY A 99 -2.57 7.91 8.25
N VAL A 100 -3.34 7.94 9.33
CA VAL A 100 -3.37 6.89 10.36
C VAL A 100 -4.69 6.12 10.31
N HIS A 101 -4.60 4.81 10.20
CA HIS A 101 -5.70 3.86 10.37
C HIS A 101 -5.50 3.12 11.68
N THR A 102 -6.16 3.58 12.74
CA THR A 102 -5.95 3.10 14.11
C THR A 102 -6.42 1.65 14.28
N GLY A 103 -5.56 0.82 14.81
CA GLY A 103 -5.84 -0.58 15.16
C GLY A 103 -6.88 -0.71 16.28
N THR A 104 -7.62 -1.80 16.29
CA THR A 104 -8.77 -1.97 17.19
C THR A 104 -8.39 -2.60 18.53
N THR A 105 -7.49 -3.57 18.56
CA THR A 105 -7.14 -4.35 19.77
C THR A 105 -5.69 -4.15 20.20
N ARG A 106 -4.81 -3.79 19.27
CA ARG A 106 -3.38 -3.51 19.50
C ARG A 106 -2.97 -2.17 18.88
N PRO A 107 -3.63 -1.05 19.20
CA PRO A 107 -3.39 0.24 18.54
C PRO A 107 -1.97 0.80 18.75
N GLN A 108 -1.22 0.30 19.74
CA GLN A 108 0.17 0.68 19.97
C GLN A 108 1.16 -0.06 19.06
N ASP A 109 0.77 -1.18 18.45
CA ASP A 109 1.58 -1.90 17.49
C ASP A 109 1.40 -1.24 16.12
N VAL A 110 2.48 -0.84 15.48
CA VAL A 110 2.45 0.02 14.29
C VAL A 110 3.18 -0.63 13.13
N TYR A 111 2.53 -0.66 11.95
CA TYR A 111 3.16 -0.92 10.67
C TYR A 111 3.06 0.32 9.77
N ILE A 112 4.14 0.65 9.08
CA ILE A 112 4.25 1.85 8.26
C ILE A 112 4.48 1.45 6.80
N LEU A 113 3.75 2.08 5.88
CA LEU A 113 4.04 2.10 4.46
C LEU A 113 4.32 3.54 4.03
N GLY A 114 5.49 3.80 3.47
CA GLY A 114 5.89 5.14 3.06
C GLY A 114 6.52 5.20 1.68
N ALA A 115 6.51 6.39 1.10
CA ALA A 115 7.23 6.76 -0.12
C ALA A 115 7.44 8.26 -0.12
N HIS A 116 8.48 8.77 -0.79
CA HIS A 116 8.62 10.22 -0.92
C HIS A 116 7.81 10.77 -2.10
N PHE A 117 7.28 11.97 -1.93
CA PHE A 117 6.49 12.62 -2.97
C PHE A 117 7.25 13.75 -3.69
N ASP A 118 8.36 14.23 -3.14
CA ASP A 118 9.23 15.19 -3.81
C ASP A 118 10.03 14.55 -4.96
N SER A 119 10.64 15.36 -5.80
CA SER A 119 11.48 14.96 -6.91
C SER A 119 12.71 15.88 -7.06
N VAL A 120 13.70 15.51 -7.86
CA VAL A 120 14.92 16.31 -8.10
C VAL A 120 14.74 17.50 -9.06
N SER A 121 13.61 18.11 -9.18
CA SER A 121 13.30 19.16 -10.18
C SER A 121 12.99 18.60 -11.57
N ASN A 122 12.28 17.50 -11.60
CA ASN A 122 11.76 16.82 -12.78
C ASN A 122 10.33 16.30 -12.50
N PRO A 123 9.64 15.68 -13.47
CA PRO A 123 8.34 15.06 -13.21
C PRO A 123 8.39 13.95 -12.16
N GLY A 124 9.48 13.16 -12.11
CA GLY A 124 9.68 12.10 -11.12
C GLY A 124 8.58 11.05 -11.14
N ALA A 125 8.20 10.56 -12.33
CA ALA A 125 7.08 9.63 -12.47
C ALA A 125 7.37 8.29 -11.80
N ASP A 126 8.58 7.77 -11.99
CA ASP A 126 9.04 6.58 -11.30
C ASP A 126 9.72 6.96 -9.98
N ASP A 127 10.54 8.00 -9.97
CA ASP A 127 11.25 8.50 -8.80
C ASP A 127 10.63 9.81 -8.24
N ASN A 128 9.68 9.77 -7.27
CA ASN A 128 9.07 8.56 -6.73
C ASN A 128 7.54 8.73 -6.63
N ALA A 129 6.91 9.25 -7.70
CA ALA A 129 5.47 9.25 -7.76
C ALA A 129 4.90 7.83 -7.88
N SER A 130 5.67 6.87 -8.43
CA SER A 130 5.27 5.47 -8.50
C SER A 130 5.06 4.87 -7.10
N GLY A 131 6.01 5.07 -6.20
CA GLY A 131 5.89 4.64 -4.80
C GLY A 131 4.80 5.37 -4.05
N THR A 132 4.70 6.70 -4.21
CA THR A 132 3.65 7.51 -3.58
C THR A 132 2.25 7.10 -4.04
N SER A 133 2.05 6.79 -5.34
CA SER A 133 0.79 6.23 -5.85
C SER A 133 0.49 4.86 -5.26
N GLY A 134 1.53 4.06 -5.01
CA GLY A 134 1.41 2.78 -4.31
C GLY A 134 0.93 2.94 -2.86
N VAL A 135 1.46 3.93 -2.14
CA VAL A 135 0.99 4.27 -0.78
C VAL A 135 -0.46 4.74 -0.79
N LEU A 136 -0.86 5.58 -1.75
CA LEU A 136 -2.24 6.03 -1.91
C LEU A 136 -3.20 4.87 -2.19
N GLU A 137 -2.83 3.97 -3.10
CA GLU A 137 -3.68 2.83 -3.44
C GLU A 137 -3.79 1.83 -2.29
N ALA A 138 -2.69 1.55 -1.59
CA ALA A 138 -2.71 0.71 -0.39
C ALA A 138 -3.57 1.33 0.72
N ALA A 139 -3.45 2.64 0.95
CA ALA A 139 -4.27 3.37 1.91
C ALA A 139 -5.76 3.30 1.57
N ARG A 140 -6.12 3.50 0.29
CA ARG A 140 -7.49 3.38 -0.21
C ARG A 140 -8.09 2.00 0.05
N VAL A 141 -7.33 0.96 -0.20
CA VAL A 141 -7.80 -0.42 -0.01
C VAL A 141 -7.92 -0.75 1.48
N LEU A 142 -6.84 -0.56 2.24
CA LEU A 142 -6.76 -1.02 3.63
C LEU A 142 -7.65 -0.21 4.58
N SER A 143 -7.91 1.06 4.30
CA SER A 143 -8.83 1.87 5.12
C SER A 143 -10.27 1.36 5.16
N GLN A 144 -10.66 0.47 4.25
CA GLN A 144 -11.99 -0.11 4.19
C GLN A 144 -12.20 -1.31 5.14
N TYR A 145 -11.14 -1.76 5.80
CA TYR A 145 -11.14 -2.95 6.64
C TYR A 145 -10.64 -2.61 8.05
N SER A 146 -10.92 -3.48 9.00
CA SER A 146 -10.44 -3.35 10.38
C SER A 146 -9.25 -4.27 10.63
N PHE A 147 -8.27 -3.77 11.39
CA PHE A 147 -7.06 -4.52 11.76
C PHE A 147 -6.86 -4.48 13.28
N GLU A 148 -6.11 -5.44 13.81
CA GLU A 148 -5.71 -5.42 15.22
C GLU A 148 -4.70 -4.31 15.51
N ALA A 149 -3.65 -4.21 14.68
CA ALA A 149 -2.60 -3.20 14.78
C ALA A 149 -2.91 -1.95 13.94
N THR A 150 -2.25 -0.85 14.25
CA THR A 150 -2.33 0.42 13.52
C THR A 150 -1.53 0.36 12.22
N LEU A 151 -2.14 0.85 11.14
CA LEU A 151 -1.48 1.10 9.87
C LEU A 151 -1.26 2.61 9.69
N ILE A 152 -0.04 2.98 9.31
CA ILE A 152 0.30 4.37 9.01
C ILE A 152 0.81 4.47 7.58
N PHE A 153 0.23 5.37 6.80
CA PHE A 153 0.60 5.69 5.42
C PHE A 153 1.27 7.04 5.40
N ILE A 154 2.48 7.14 4.82
CA ILE A 154 3.25 8.38 4.84
C ILE A 154 3.75 8.73 3.45
N ALA A 155 3.47 9.95 3.01
CA ALA A 155 4.20 10.58 1.92
C ALA A 155 5.28 11.48 2.53
N PHE A 156 6.54 11.06 2.40
CA PHE A 156 7.68 11.81 2.91
C PHE A 156 8.05 12.96 1.98
N ASP A 157 8.60 14.03 2.57
CA ASP A 157 9.05 15.21 1.85
C ASP A 157 10.56 15.40 2.04
N ARG A 158 11.24 15.95 1.05
CA ARG A 158 12.69 16.23 1.10
C ARG A 158 13.55 14.97 1.26
N GLU A 159 13.15 13.88 0.63
CA GLU A 159 13.98 12.68 0.49
C GLU A 159 15.21 12.99 -0.35
N GLU A 160 15.01 13.58 -1.52
CA GLU A 160 15.98 13.92 -2.55
C GLU A 160 17.11 14.87 -2.07
N GLN A 161 16.87 15.55 -0.98
CA GLN A 161 17.86 16.43 -0.35
C GLN A 161 18.55 15.77 0.85
N GLY A 162 18.26 14.50 1.11
CA GLY A 162 18.92 13.68 2.13
C GLY A 162 18.02 13.18 3.25
N LEU A 163 16.86 12.64 2.92
CA LEU A 163 15.95 11.93 3.82
C LEU A 163 15.41 12.79 4.97
N PHE A 164 15.16 14.10 4.73
CA PHE A 164 14.81 15.00 5.84
C PHE A 164 13.46 14.67 6.45
N GLY A 165 12.47 14.35 5.64
CA GLY A 165 11.12 14.02 6.10
C GLY A 165 11.08 12.72 6.90
N SER A 166 11.66 11.66 6.37
CA SER A 166 11.71 10.37 7.07
C SER A 166 12.56 10.39 8.34
N LYS A 167 13.69 11.12 8.34
CA LYS A 167 14.48 11.38 9.56
C LYS A 167 13.66 12.11 10.61
N ALA A 168 12.94 13.16 10.22
CA ALA A 168 12.11 13.92 11.15
C ALA A 168 10.98 13.06 11.73
N TYR A 169 10.36 12.22 10.90
CA TYR A 169 9.30 11.32 11.34
C TYR A 169 9.84 10.26 12.30
N ALA A 170 10.86 9.51 11.91
CA ALA A 170 11.45 8.45 12.70
C ALA A 170 11.93 8.98 14.07
N GLN A 171 12.58 10.15 14.10
CA GLN A 171 13.04 10.77 15.33
C GLN A 171 11.89 11.19 16.27
N ALA A 172 10.81 11.75 15.72
CA ALA A 172 9.64 12.17 16.51
C ALA A 172 8.90 10.95 17.10
N HIS A 173 8.98 9.80 16.46
CA HIS A 173 8.33 8.54 16.82
C HIS A 173 9.29 7.49 17.36
N SER A 174 10.45 7.91 17.86
CA SER A 174 11.54 7.03 18.34
C SER A 174 11.19 6.15 19.54
N THR A 175 10.07 6.42 20.21
CA THR A 175 9.56 5.64 21.36
C THR A 175 8.34 4.80 21.04
N ASP A 176 7.83 4.87 19.80
CA ASP A 176 6.66 4.11 19.36
C ASP A 176 7.04 2.64 19.14
N ASN A 177 6.05 1.75 19.21
CA ASN A 177 6.26 0.34 18.93
C ASN A 177 6.09 0.04 17.43
N ILE A 178 7.04 0.50 16.62
CA ILE A 178 7.05 0.26 15.16
C ILE A 178 7.57 -1.16 14.92
N LEU A 179 6.67 -2.04 14.48
CA LEU A 179 6.96 -3.45 14.21
C LEU A 179 7.50 -3.68 12.80
N GLY A 180 7.22 -2.75 11.88
CA GLY A 180 7.73 -2.81 10.52
C GLY A 180 7.47 -1.54 9.72
N MET A 181 8.46 -1.14 8.91
CA MET A 181 8.32 -0.06 7.94
C MET A 181 8.76 -0.53 6.56
N ILE A 182 7.91 -0.33 5.55
CA ILE A 182 8.27 -0.54 4.15
C ILE A 182 8.32 0.82 3.46
N SER A 183 9.43 1.11 2.81
CA SER A 183 9.54 2.19 1.83
C SER A 183 9.29 1.62 0.44
N LEU A 184 8.40 2.26 -0.33
CA LEU A 184 8.28 2.06 -1.78
C LEU A 184 9.08 3.14 -2.49
N ASP A 185 9.99 2.72 -3.36
CA ASP A 185 10.81 3.68 -4.09
C ASP A 185 11.14 3.13 -5.48
N MET A 186 10.76 3.86 -6.53
CA MET A 186 10.90 3.44 -7.92
C MET A 186 10.36 2.02 -8.16
N ILE A 187 9.04 1.89 -8.32
CA ILE A 187 8.37 0.59 -8.44
C ILE A 187 7.73 0.34 -9.81
N ALA A 188 8.02 1.16 -10.83
CA ALA A 188 7.28 1.11 -12.07
C ALA A 188 8.13 0.88 -13.34
N TYR A 189 9.46 0.85 -13.29
CA TYR A 189 10.28 0.51 -14.43
C TYR A 189 10.59 -0.99 -14.48
N ASN A 190 10.05 -1.67 -15.48
CA ASN A 190 10.16 -3.13 -15.66
C ASN A 190 10.59 -3.50 -17.08
N PRO A 191 11.85 -3.18 -17.45
CA PRO A 191 12.31 -3.41 -18.83
C PRO A 191 12.25 -4.89 -19.20
N ASN A 192 11.73 -5.17 -20.39
CA ASN A 192 11.59 -6.53 -20.94
C ASN A 192 10.67 -7.47 -20.11
N GLY A 193 9.82 -6.93 -19.22
CA GLY A 193 8.92 -7.73 -18.41
C GLY A 193 9.63 -8.71 -17.48
N SER A 194 10.77 -8.28 -16.89
CA SER A 194 11.56 -9.15 -15.99
C SER A 194 10.79 -9.56 -14.73
N ASN A 195 9.83 -8.75 -14.29
CA ASN A 195 8.99 -8.95 -13.12
C ASN A 195 9.80 -9.31 -11.87
N GLN A 196 10.88 -8.56 -11.66
CA GLN A 196 11.76 -8.74 -10.51
C GLN A 196 11.80 -7.46 -9.67
N ALA A 197 11.85 -7.65 -8.34
CA ALA A 197 12.00 -6.60 -7.35
C ALA A 197 13.23 -6.87 -6.47
N ARG A 198 13.79 -5.81 -5.90
CA ARG A 198 14.82 -5.90 -4.86
C ARG A 198 14.23 -5.52 -3.52
N ILE A 199 14.67 -6.22 -2.48
CA ILE A 199 14.42 -5.83 -1.11
C ILE A 199 15.79 -5.48 -0.50
N TYR A 200 15.92 -4.24 -0.04
CA TYR A 200 17.08 -3.79 0.71
C TYR A 200 16.71 -3.57 2.18
N GLY A 201 17.65 -3.84 3.07
CA GLY A 201 17.55 -3.61 4.50
C GLY A 201 18.74 -4.26 5.21
N ARG A 202 19.06 -3.77 6.38
CA ARG A 202 20.16 -4.29 7.20
C ARG A 202 19.85 -5.69 7.71
N ASP A 203 20.85 -6.38 8.25
CA ASP A 203 20.66 -7.72 8.83
C ASP A 203 19.68 -7.71 10.02
N THR A 204 19.57 -6.58 10.74
CA THR A 204 18.60 -6.39 11.80
C THR A 204 17.15 -6.40 11.31
N SER A 205 16.94 -6.13 10.04
CA SER A 205 15.62 -6.13 9.36
C SER A 205 15.35 -7.46 8.61
N ALA A 206 16.11 -8.53 8.88
CA ALA A 206 15.98 -9.80 8.15
C ALA A 206 14.57 -10.42 8.22
N SER A 207 13.87 -10.26 9.37
CA SER A 207 12.50 -10.78 9.52
C SER A 207 11.55 -10.10 8.56
N ILE A 208 11.47 -8.76 8.59
CA ILE A 208 10.57 -8.00 7.73
C ILE A 208 10.88 -8.19 6.23
N LYS A 209 12.17 -8.30 5.86
CA LYS A 209 12.56 -8.65 4.48
C LYS A 209 12.03 -10.02 4.07
N GLY A 210 12.11 -11.01 4.94
CA GLY A 210 11.59 -12.36 4.71
C GLY A 210 10.07 -12.39 4.58
N GLU A 211 9.37 -11.72 5.46
CA GLU A 211 7.91 -11.58 5.45
C GLU A 211 7.41 -10.85 4.20
N LEU A 212 8.11 -9.80 3.77
CA LEU A 212 7.80 -9.09 2.53
C LEU A 212 8.06 -9.98 1.29
N ALA A 213 9.15 -10.76 1.28
CA ALA A 213 9.44 -11.71 0.21
C ALA A 213 8.36 -12.80 0.10
N GLU A 214 7.84 -13.28 1.22
CA GLU A 214 6.71 -14.20 1.26
C GLU A 214 5.43 -13.54 0.69
N ALA A 215 5.11 -12.33 1.13
CA ALA A 215 3.96 -11.58 0.62
C ALA A 215 4.06 -11.32 -0.89
N ILE A 216 5.25 -11.01 -1.42
CA ILE A 216 5.49 -10.90 -2.87
C ILE A 216 5.17 -12.22 -3.57
N SER A 217 5.61 -13.35 -3.02
CA SER A 217 5.34 -14.67 -3.60
C SER A 217 3.85 -15.02 -3.59
N LEU A 218 3.11 -14.63 -2.55
CA LEU A 218 1.69 -14.95 -2.38
C LEU A 218 0.77 -14.00 -3.17
N TYR A 219 1.10 -12.71 -3.19
CA TYR A 219 0.19 -11.65 -3.66
C TYR A 219 0.72 -10.86 -4.86
N GLY A 220 2.00 -10.95 -5.18
CA GLY A 220 2.66 -10.13 -6.20
C GLY A 220 2.47 -10.61 -7.64
N SER A 221 1.57 -11.53 -7.91
CA SER A 221 1.17 -11.98 -9.26
C SER A 221 2.31 -12.08 -10.28
N GLY A 222 3.24 -13.02 -10.06
CA GLY A 222 4.35 -13.30 -10.98
C GLY A 222 5.60 -12.46 -10.76
N ILE A 223 5.63 -11.63 -9.71
CA ILE A 223 6.86 -10.95 -9.29
C ILE A 223 7.74 -11.93 -8.48
N SER A 224 9.03 -11.87 -8.72
CA SER A 224 10.05 -12.50 -7.87
C SER A 224 10.88 -11.43 -7.15
N SER A 225 11.20 -11.67 -5.88
CA SER A 225 12.03 -10.77 -5.08
C SER A 225 13.45 -11.29 -4.91
N VAL A 226 14.39 -10.36 -4.75
CA VAL A 226 15.80 -10.65 -4.47
C VAL A 226 16.20 -9.86 -3.23
N ASP A 227 16.65 -10.55 -2.17
CA ASP A 227 17.34 -9.87 -1.06
C ASP A 227 18.65 -9.29 -1.59
N SER A 228 18.76 -7.98 -1.55
CA SER A 228 19.87 -7.23 -2.15
C SER A 228 20.82 -6.63 -1.11
N GLY A 229 20.69 -7.06 0.16
CA GLY A 229 21.53 -6.63 1.26
C GLY A 229 21.17 -5.22 1.76
N THR A 230 22.16 -4.42 2.10
CA THR A 230 21.98 -3.09 2.70
C THR A 230 22.08 -1.98 1.67
N LEU A 231 21.15 -1.04 1.72
CA LEU A 231 21.17 0.24 1.03
C LEU A 231 20.65 1.31 2.01
N ASN A 232 21.37 2.42 2.19
CA ASN A 232 20.97 3.49 3.11
C ASN A 232 20.53 4.77 2.37
N ALA A 233 19.96 4.61 1.17
CA ALA A 233 19.67 5.69 0.25
C ALA A 233 18.16 5.82 -0.07
N SER A 234 17.30 5.49 0.89
CA SER A 234 15.85 5.75 0.82
C SER A 234 15.24 5.80 2.23
N ASP A 235 13.96 6.12 2.33
CA ASP A 235 13.24 6.48 3.56
C ASP A 235 13.17 5.40 4.65
N HIS A 236 13.48 4.14 4.35
CA HIS A 236 13.61 3.07 5.36
C HIS A 236 14.85 3.26 6.27
N ALA A 237 15.92 3.84 5.74
CA ALA A 237 17.20 3.91 6.45
C ALA A 237 17.15 4.69 7.78
N PRO A 238 16.45 5.84 7.90
CA PRO A 238 16.29 6.53 9.18
C PRO A 238 15.58 5.71 10.27
N PHE A 239 14.69 4.79 9.88
CA PHE A 239 14.06 3.88 10.84
C PHE A 239 15.04 2.81 11.32
N GLU A 240 15.83 2.25 10.42
CA GLU A 240 16.90 1.31 10.77
C GLU A 240 18.00 1.96 11.64
N ASP A 241 18.27 3.26 11.46
CA ASP A 241 19.21 4.02 12.31
C ASP A 241 18.75 4.09 13.76
N LEU A 242 17.43 4.02 14.00
CA LEU A 242 16.79 3.95 15.31
C LEU A 242 16.48 2.52 15.76
N SER A 243 16.99 1.52 15.02
CA SER A 243 16.81 0.09 15.29
C SER A 243 15.37 -0.43 15.09
N PHE A 244 14.54 0.27 14.36
CA PHE A 244 13.26 -0.26 13.90
C PHE A 244 13.48 -1.22 12.73
N PRO A 245 12.72 -2.32 12.65
CA PRO A 245 12.72 -3.17 11.47
C PRO A 245 12.18 -2.37 10.26
N ALA A 246 12.98 -2.21 9.22
CA ALA A 246 12.56 -1.50 8.03
C ALA A 246 13.20 -2.06 6.76
N CYS A 247 12.54 -1.92 5.62
CA CYS A 247 13.11 -2.32 4.33
C CYS A 247 12.60 -1.44 3.19
N LEU A 248 13.36 -1.43 2.11
CA LEU A 248 13.03 -0.81 0.84
C LEU A 248 12.58 -1.88 -0.13
N LEU A 249 11.42 -1.68 -0.77
CA LEU A 249 10.97 -2.41 -1.94
C LEU A 249 11.14 -1.52 -3.17
N ILE A 250 11.93 -1.99 -4.13
CA ILE A 250 12.33 -1.23 -5.32
C ILE A 250 12.40 -2.14 -6.54
N GLU A 251 12.27 -1.60 -7.73
CA GLU A 251 12.46 -2.32 -8.98
C GLU A 251 13.85 -2.94 -9.10
N TYR A 252 13.95 -4.06 -9.83
CA TYR A 252 15.24 -4.76 -9.97
C TYR A 252 16.27 -3.98 -10.75
N ASN A 253 15.86 -3.24 -11.77
CA ASN A 253 16.73 -2.56 -12.72
C ASN A 253 17.05 -1.10 -12.37
N VAL A 254 16.83 -0.68 -11.14
CA VAL A 254 17.02 0.71 -10.68
C VAL A 254 18.36 1.32 -11.12
N TRP A 255 19.46 0.56 -11.02
CA TRP A 255 20.81 1.03 -11.40
C TRP A 255 21.02 1.17 -12.91
N ASN A 256 20.11 0.66 -13.71
CA ASN A 256 20.12 0.72 -15.17
C ASN A 256 18.93 1.49 -15.73
N ASN A 257 18.14 2.14 -14.88
CA ASN A 257 17.00 2.96 -15.29
C ASN A 257 17.54 4.21 -16.02
N PRO A 258 17.30 4.34 -17.35
CA PRO A 258 17.89 5.42 -18.13
C PRO A 258 17.24 6.77 -17.84
N TYR A 259 16.13 6.80 -17.12
CA TYR A 259 15.35 8.01 -16.84
C TYR A 259 15.55 8.55 -15.43
N TYR A 260 16.20 7.79 -14.56
CA TYR A 260 16.50 8.16 -13.17
C TYR A 260 17.12 9.57 -13.09
N HIS A 261 16.51 10.45 -12.31
CA HIS A 261 16.89 11.87 -12.12
C HIS A 261 16.94 12.70 -13.42
N LYS A 262 16.15 12.37 -14.44
CA LYS A 262 16.12 13.11 -15.71
C LYS A 262 14.76 13.72 -16.01
N SER A 263 14.74 14.70 -16.90
CA SER A 263 13.53 15.41 -17.31
C SER A 263 12.49 14.54 -18.01
N ASN A 264 12.86 13.37 -18.47
CA ASN A 264 11.98 12.38 -19.10
C ASN A 264 11.64 11.20 -18.16
N ASP A 265 11.87 11.32 -16.85
CA ASP A 265 11.19 10.53 -15.84
C ASP A 265 9.75 11.03 -15.73
N SER A 266 8.91 10.61 -16.68
CA SER A 266 7.58 11.13 -16.91
C SER A 266 6.65 10.03 -17.43
N VAL A 267 5.37 10.11 -17.09
CA VAL A 267 4.32 9.23 -17.63
C VAL A 267 4.13 9.40 -19.15
N ASP A 268 4.58 10.52 -19.72
CA ASP A 268 4.56 10.75 -21.17
C ASP A 268 5.70 10.05 -21.91
N THR A 269 6.68 9.48 -21.20
CA THR A 269 7.79 8.74 -21.82
C THR A 269 7.27 7.37 -22.30
N PRO A 270 7.36 7.09 -23.62
CA PRO A 270 6.83 5.85 -24.16
C PRO A 270 7.48 4.61 -23.55
N ASP A 271 6.66 3.59 -23.24
CA ASP A 271 7.07 2.28 -22.74
C ASP A 271 7.92 2.31 -21.46
N TYR A 272 7.79 3.39 -20.67
CA TYR A 272 8.57 3.59 -19.46
C TYR A 272 7.87 3.00 -18.22
N ILE A 273 6.66 3.43 -17.95
CA ILE A 273 5.90 3.02 -16.78
C ILE A 273 5.14 1.72 -17.03
N ASP A 274 5.49 0.67 -16.31
CA ASP A 274 4.75 -0.59 -16.28
C ASP A 274 3.74 -0.59 -15.13
N TYR A 275 2.54 -0.10 -15.40
CA TYR A 275 1.47 -0.01 -14.40
C TYR A 275 1.05 -1.37 -13.82
N ALA A 276 1.16 -2.44 -14.60
CA ALA A 276 0.80 -3.78 -14.12
C ALA A 276 1.85 -4.30 -13.13
N PHE A 277 3.13 -4.12 -13.43
CA PHE A 277 4.22 -4.45 -12.53
C PHE A 277 4.10 -3.65 -11.23
N ALA A 278 3.96 -2.33 -11.32
CA ALA A 278 3.80 -1.46 -10.15
C ALA A 278 2.60 -1.88 -9.28
N THR A 279 1.46 -2.15 -9.90
CA THR A 279 0.25 -2.58 -9.17
C THR A 279 0.44 -3.93 -8.48
N ASN A 280 1.18 -4.85 -9.07
CA ASN A 280 1.53 -6.13 -8.42
C ASN A 280 2.49 -5.92 -7.24
N MET A 281 3.40 -4.94 -7.31
CA MET A 281 4.23 -4.53 -6.16
C MET A 281 3.34 -3.99 -5.02
N VAL A 282 2.36 -3.15 -5.34
CA VAL A 282 1.38 -2.65 -4.36
C VAL A 282 0.55 -3.78 -3.76
N SER A 283 0.11 -4.74 -4.57
CA SER A 283 -0.62 -5.93 -4.09
C SER A 283 0.19 -6.71 -3.05
N SER A 284 1.49 -6.82 -3.25
CA SER A 284 2.40 -7.45 -2.30
C SER A 284 2.44 -6.71 -0.96
N THR A 285 2.52 -5.38 -0.98
CA THR A 285 2.57 -4.58 0.25
C THR A 285 1.22 -4.52 0.96
N VAL A 286 0.11 -4.51 0.23
CA VAL A 286 -1.24 -4.64 0.80
C VAL A 286 -1.40 -5.98 1.51
N GLY A 287 -0.96 -7.07 0.87
CA GLY A 287 -0.96 -8.41 1.48
C GLY A 287 -0.09 -8.46 2.74
N PHE A 288 1.15 -7.97 2.66
CA PHE A 288 2.05 -7.88 3.80
C PHE A 288 1.41 -7.15 4.99
N LEU A 289 0.84 -5.97 4.75
CA LEU A 289 0.22 -5.17 5.82
C LEU A 289 -1.02 -5.85 6.40
N ALA A 290 -1.85 -6.46 5.56
CA ALA A 290 -3.06 -7.13 6.00
C ALA A 290 -2.78 -8.39 6.84
N ASP A 291 -1.74 -9.15 6.50
CA ASP A 291 -1.30 -10.31 7.28
C ASP A 291 -0.69 -9.88 8.62
N ASN A 292 0.22 -8.92 8.62
CA ASN A 292 1.00 -8.55 9.80
C ASN A 292 0.21 -7.68 10.79
N ALA A 293 -0.63 -6.76 10.31
CA ALA A 293 -1.53 -5.99 11.16
C ALA A 293 -2.74 -6.81 11.66
N VAL A 294 -2.90 -8.02 11.17
CA VAL A 294 -3.97 -8.98 11.48
C VAL A 294 -5.35 -8.45 11.09
N LEU A 295 -5.74 -8.76 9.86
CA LEU A 295 -7.08 -8.47 9.34
C LEU A 295 -8.17 -9.05 10.25
N ILE A 296 -9.13 -8.23 10.65
CA ILE A 296 -10.29 -8.66 11.44
C ILE A 296 -11.43 -8.99 10.47
N PRO A 297 -11.85 -10.26 10.38
CA PRO A 297 -13.02 -10.63 9.60
C PRO A 297 -14.28 -9.94 10.13
N GLU A 298 -15.05 -9.32 9.24
CA GLU A 298 -16.36 -8.81 9.61
C GLU A 298 -17.24 -9.93 10.19
N PRO A 299 -18.02 -9.67 11.28
CA PRO A 299 -18.95 -10.67 11.77
C PRO A 299 -19.96 -11.00 10.67
N ALA A 300 -20.14 -12.28 10.38
CA ALA A 300 -21.12 -12.74 9.40
C ALA A 300 -22.49 -12.13 9.72
N THR A 301 -22.96 -11.21 8.88
CA THR A 301 -24.30 -10.63 9.01
C THR A 301 -25.30 -11.71 8.61
N PHE A 302 -25.87 -12.42 9.59
CA PHE A 302 -27.02 -13.28 9.34
C PHE A 302 -28.21 -12.38 9.01
N LEU A 303 -28.54 -12.25 7.73
CA LEU A 303 -29.85 -11.77 7.32
C LEU A 303 -30.88 -12.83 7.79
N LEU A 304 -31.56 -12.56 8.89
CA LEU A 304 -32.80 -13.26 9.25
C LEU A 304 -33.84 -12.85 8.19
N LEU A 305 -34.05 -13.72 7.21
CA LEU A 305 -35.18 -13.65 6.29
C LEU A 305 -36.44 -14.17 6.95
#